data_0dae5bdf64d4f88b5a92fabd4451e43f
#
_entry.id   0dae5bdf64d4f88b5a92fabd4451e43f
#
_cell.length_a   1.000
_cell.length_b   1.000
_cell.length_c   1.000
_cell.angle_alpha   90.00
_cell.angle_beta   90.00
_cell.angle_gamma   90.00
#
_symmetry.space_group_name_H-M   'P 1'
#
loop_
_entity.id
_entity.type
_entity.pdbx_description
1 polymer ?
#
loop_
_entity_poly.entity_id
_entity_poly.type
_entity_poly.pdbx_seq_one_letter_code
_entity_poly.pdbx_strand_id
1 'polypeptide(L)'
;TDYIIPAPFDPRLIEVVSSAVAKAAMDSGVARTRIEDFDAYRVALRSRLNPTTSVLTGVYEIAQSNPKRMVFAEAEEEVVLRAAIQYRDFGYGTPILVGRTKAVLDKLHQLSVSDPGSFEIQNSADSEHVPAMVDYLYKRL
;
A
#
# COMPACT_ATOMS: atom_id res chain seq x y z
N THR A 1 -1.20 19.51 31.26
CA THR A 1 0.23 19.90 31.42
C THR A 1 0.65 20.47 30.08
N ASP A 2 0.80 21.79 30.04
CA ASP A 2 1.12 22.51 28.83
C ASP A 2 2.61 22.29 28.52
N TYR A 3 2.87 21.45 27.54
CA TYR A 3 4.21 21.16 27.08
C TYR A 3 4.63 22.28 26.11
N ILE A 4 5.47 23.18 26.57
CA ILE A 4 5.96 24.33 25.76
C ILE A 4 7.15 23.92 24.89
N ILE A 5 7.93 22.92 25.33
CA ILE A 5 9.11 22.44 24.61
C ILE A 5 8.87 21.02 24.17
N PRO A 6 8.91 20.73 22.86
CA PRO A 6 8.75 19.37 22.36
C PRO A 6 9.90 18.46 22.82
N ALA A 7 9.64 17.15 22.93
CA ALA A 7 10.69 16.18 23.23
C ALA A 7 11.77 16.19 22.14
N PRO A 8 13.08 16.15 22.47
CA PRO A 8 14.16 16.27 21.49
C PRO A 8 14.14 15.24 20.36
N PHE A 9 13.52 14.09 20.61
CA PHE A 9 13.39 12.99 19.65
C PHE A 9 11.99 12.84 19.05
N ASP A 10 11.15 13.88 19.14
CA ASP A 10 9.85 13.87 18.46
C ASP A 10 10.06 13.88 16.94
N PRO A 11 9.65 12.83 16.20
CA PRO A 11 9.88 12.72 14.77
C PRO A 11 9.21 13.83 13.94
N ARG A 12 8.22 14.52 14.50
CA ARG A 12 7.55 15.64 13.84
C ARG A 12 8.45 16.89 13.73
N LEU A 13 9.46 17.02 14.60
CA LEU A 13 10.30 18.20 14.65
C LEU A 13 11.09 18.41 13.36
N ILE A 14 11.64 17.33 12.78
CA ILE A 14 12.47 17.45 11.58
C ILE A 14 11.64 18.00 10.41
N GLU A 15 10.40 17.63 10.30
CA GLU A 15 9.51 18.12 9.25
C GLU A 15 9.01 19.54 9.52
N VAL A 16 8.45 19.77 10.69
CA VAL A 16 7.76 21.03 11.01
C VAL A 16 8.75 22.17 11.22
N VAL A 17 9.76 21.95 12.05
CA VAL A 17 10.75 22.99 12.38
C VAL A 17 11.64 23.31 11.18
N SER A 18 12.18 22.30 10.50
CA SER A 18 13.05 22.54 9.34
C SER A 18 12.32 23.26 8.21
N SER A 19 11.06 22.90 7.95
CA SER A 19 10.24 23.56 6.91
C SER A 19 9.92 25.02 7.30
N ALA A 20 9.60 25.27 8.57
CA ALA A 20 9.32 26.62 9.06
C ALA A 20 10.57 27.52 8.98
N VAL A 21 11.74 27.01 9.38
CA VAL A 21 13.01 27.74 9.31
C VAL A 21 13.39 28.02 7.85
N ALA A 22 13.28 27.02 6.96
CA ALA A 22 13.55 27.21 5.54
C ALA A 22 12.64 28.27 4.91
N LYS A 23 11.36 28.26 5.25
CA LYS A 23 10.41 29.28 4.79
C LYS A 23 10.78 30.66 5.30
N ALA A 24 11.05 30.80 6.60
CA ALA A 24 11.46 32.07 7.19
C ALA A 24 12.76 32.63 6.56
N ALA A 25 13.73 31.77 6.26
CA ALA A 25 14.96 32.16 5.57
C ALA A 25 14.68 32.66 4.15
N MET A 26 13.73 32.07 3.42
CA MET A 26 13.34 32.57 2.10
C MET A 26 12.60 33.91 2.18
N ASP A 27 11.67 34.01 3.12
CA ASP A 27 10.86 35.22 3.31
C ASP A 27 11.75 36.45 3.73
N SER A 28 12.79 36.19 4.51
CA SER A 28 13.75 37.22 4.95
C SER A 28 14.87 37.49 3.95
N GLY A 29 14.96 36.73 2.84
CA GLY A 29 15.96 36.93 1.80
C GLY A 29 17.37 36.41 2.13
N VAL A 30 17.56 35.69 3.25
CA VAL A 30 18.86 35.11 3.64
C VAL A 30 19.10 33.70 3.09
N ALA A 31 18.10 33.10 2.48
CA ALA A 31 18.21 31.78 1.89
C ALA A 31 19.17 31.77 0.71
N ARG A 32 20.18 30.89 0.72
CA ARG A 32 21.12 30.69 -0.40
C ARG A 32 20.50 29.93 -1.57
N THR A 33 19.54 29.06 -1.28
CA THR A 33 18.82 28.25 -2.26
C THR A 33 17.35 28.35 -1.98
N ARG A 34 16.53 28.52 -3.02
CA ARG A 34 15.06 28.50 -2.89
C ARG A 34 14.54 27.09 -2.97
N ILE A 35 13.55 26.80 -2.17
CA ILE A 35 12.77 25.56 -2.21
C ILE A 35 11.51 25.87 -3.03
N GLU A 36 11.40 25.27 -4.21
CA GLU A 36 10.26 25.49 -5.10
C GLU A 36 9.05 24.63 -4.68
N ASP A 37 9.31 23.39 -4.21
CA ASP A 37 8.29 22.45 -3.76
C ASP A 37 8.52 22.09 -2.29
N PHE A 38 7.69 22.66 -1.41
CA PHE A 38 7.75 22.39 0.03
C PHE A 38 7.22 21.00 0.41
N ASP A 39 6.34 20.42 -0.41
CA ASP A 39 5.80 19.07 -0.11
C ASP A 39 6.86 18.02 -0.44
N ALA A 40 7.54 18.14 -1.57
CA ALA A 40 8.72 17.31 -1.87
C ALA A 40 9.83 17.48 -0.82
N TYR A 41 10.07 18.70 -0.34
CA TYR A 41 11.05 18.97 0.72
C TYR A 41 10.68 18.27 2.03
N ARG A 42 9.41 18.30 2.45
CA ARG A 42 8.93 17.59 3.64
C ARG A 42 9.07 16.08 3.52
N VAL A 43 8.75 15.52 2.34
CA VAL A 43 8.96 14.08 2.06
C VAL A 43 10.44 13.73 2.20
N ALA A 44 11.34 14.53 1.65
CA ALA A 44 12.78 14.33 1.78
C ALA A 44 13.28 14.41 3.23
N LEU A 45 12.69 15.29 4.07
CA LEU A 45 13.01 15.37 5.49
C LEU A 45 12.53 14.15 6.27
N ARG A 46 11.33 13.65 5.99
CA ARG A 46 10.80 12.40 6.60
C ARG A 46 11.67 11.20 6.25
N SER A 47 12.13 11.10 5.02
CA SER A 47 12.97 10.01 4.55
C SER A 47 14.32 9.92 5.28
N ARG A 48 14.82 11.04 5.80
CA ARG A 48 16.07 11.07 6.63
C ARG A 48 15.90 10.38 7.98
N LEU A 49 14.68 10.44 8.57
CA LEU A 49 14.39 9.75 9.83
C LEU A 49 14.19 8.25 9.64
N ASN A 50 13.68 7.86 8.50
CA ASN A 50 13.41 6.45 8.21
C ASN A 50 13.79 6.12 6.75
N PRO A 51 15.06 5.74 6.51
CA PRO A 51 15.55 5.39 5.17
C PRO A 51 14.72 4.27 4.51
N THR A 52 14.17 3.35 5.31
CA THR A 52 13.30 2.28 4.81
C THR A 52 12.04 2.83 4.15
N THR A 53 11.48 3.91 4.68
CA THR A 53 10.28 4.55 4.11
C THR A 53 10.53 5.09 2.71
N SER A 54 11.70 5.67 2.45
CA SER A 54 12.02 6.20 1.12
C SER A 54 12.18 5.10 0.07
N VAL A 55 12.78 3.96 0.46
CA VAL A 55 12.89 2.78 -0.40
C VAL A 55 11.51 2.21 -0.69
N LEU A 56 10.67 2.07 0.35
CA LEU A 56 9.30 1.56 0.19
C LEU A 56 8.45 2.49 -0.69
N THR A 57 8.57 3.81 -0.57
CA THR A 57 7.87 4.75 -1.44
C THR A 57 8.20 4.51 -2.92
N GLY A 58 9.49 4.36 -3.25
CA GLY A 58 9.90 4.04 -4.62
C GLY A 58 9.37 2.69 -5.11
N VAL A 59 9.31 1.69 -4.23
CA VAL A 59 8.70 0.38 -4.58
C VAL A 59 7.20 0.52 -4.84
N TYR A 60 6.49 1.29 -4.03
CA TYR A 60 5.05 1.53 -4.22
C TYR A 60 4.77 2.27 -5.54
N GLU A 61 5.54 3.29 -5.87
CA GLU A 61 5.42 4.02 -7.14
C GLU A 61 5.65 3.10 -8.35
N ILE A 62 6.65 2.22 -8.29
CA ILE A 62 6.90 1.23 -9.34
C ILE A 62 5.74 0.24 -9.44
N ALA A 63 5.20 -0.24 -8.31
CA ALA A 63 4.07 -1.15 -8.29
C ALA A 63 2.81 -0.52 -8.89
N GLN A 64 2.53 0.75 -8.57
CA GLN A 64 1.39 1.49 -9.11
C GLN A 64 1.54 1.83 -10.59
N SER A 65 2.76 2.11 -11.06
CA SER A 65 3.02 2.40 -12.48
C SER A 65 2.92 1.19 -13.39
N ASN A 66 2.98 -0.03 -12.82
CA ASN A 66 2.89 -1.28 -13.56
C ASN A 66 2.01 -2.30 -12.83
N PRO A 67 0.68 -2.02 -12.69
CA PRO A 67 -0.24 -2.85 -11.93
C PRO A 67 -0.29 -4.27 -12.49
N LYS A 68 -0.29 -5.27 -11.60
CA LYS A 68 -0.25 -6.69 -11.95
C LYS A 68 -1.51 -7.40 -11.47
N ARG A 69 -1.82 -8.52 -12.13
CA ARG A 69 -2.77 -9.50 -11.59
C ARG A 69 -2.03 -10.38 -10.57
N MET A 70 -2.57 -10.46 -9.36
CA MET A 70 -1.96 -11.22 -8.28
C MET A 70 -2.97 -12.21 -7.69
N VAL A 71 -2.54 -13.45 -7.58
CA VAL A 71 -3.37 -14.53 -6.99
C VAL A 71 -3.20 -14.53 -5.47
N PHE A 72 -4.30 -14.44 -4.76
CA PHE A 72 -4.41 -14.58 -3.33
C PHE A 72 -5.05 -15.93 -3.02
N ALA A 73 -4.21 -16.91 -2.67
CA ALA A 73 -4.67 -18.22 -2.21
C ALA A 73 -5.29 -18.12 -0.81
N GLU A 74 -6.12 -19.10 -0.44
CA GLU A 74 -6.79 -19.14 0.86
C GLU A 74 -7.63 -17.87 1.15
N ALA A 75 -8.34 -17.37 0.13
CA ALA A 75 -9.12 -16.14 0.24
C ALA A 75 -10.33 -16.25 1.21
N GLU A 76 -10.55 -17.39 1.82
CA GLU A 76 -11.48 -17.57 2.94
C GLU A 76 -10.89 -17.05 4.26
N GLU A 77 -9.59 -16.79 4.32
CA GLU A 77 -8.95 -16.21 5.49
C GLU A 77 -9.07 -14.69 5.50
N GLU A 78 -9.51 -14.13 6.63
CA GLU A 78 -9.74 -12.67 6.74
C GLU A 78 -8.47 -11.85 6.47
N VAL A 79 -7.33 -12.33 6.94
CA VAL A 79 -6.03 -11.64 6.75
C VAL A 79 -5.68 -11.55 5.27
N VAL A 80 -5.93 -12.62 4.51
CA VAL A 80 -5.70 -12.67 3.06
C VAL A 80 -6.64 -11.72 2.33
N LEU A 81 -7.92 -11.70 2.69
CA LEU A 81 -8.89 -10.76 2.11
C LEU A 81 -8.53 -9.31 2.38
N ARG A 82 -8.12 -8.97 3.61
CA ARG A 82 -7.66 -7.61 3.93
C ARG A 82 -6.43 -7.21 3.10
N ALA A 83 -5.49 -8.12 2.89
CA ALA A 83 -4.33 -7.88 2.03
C ALA A 83 -4.75 -7.66 0.56
N ALA A 84 -5.67 -8.46 0.04
CA ALA A 84 -6.17 -8.33 -1.32
C ALA A 84 -6.95 -7.01 -1.53
N ILE A 85 -7.77 -6.61 -0.56
CA ILE A 85 -8.47 -5.33 -0.56
C ILE A 85 -7.46 -4.17 -0.61
N GLN A 86 -6.46 -4.18 0.27
CA GLN A 86 -5.41 -3.16 0.27
C GLN A 86 -4.62 -3.13 -1.05
N TYR A 87 -4.30 -4.29 -1.62
CA TYR A 87 -3.62 -4.40 -2.90
C TYR A 87 -4.38 -3.69 -4.02
N ARG A 88 -5.70 -3.89 -4.08
CA ARG A 88 -6.58 -3.22 -5.03
C ARG A 88 -6.67 -1.72 -4.76
N ASP A 89 -6.97 -1.36 -3.50
CA ASP A 89 -7.27 0.02 -3.11
C ASP A 89 -6.04 0.94 -3.23
N PHE A 90 -4.84 0.40 -3.07
CA PHE A 90 -3.58 1.11 -3.33
C PHE A 90 -3.20 1.16 -4.81
N GLY A 91 -3.97 0.55 -5.70
CA GLY A 91 -3.72 0.61 -7.13
C GLY A 91 -2.54 -0.26 -7.60
N TYR A 92 -2.15 -1.28 -6.84
CA TYR A 92 -1.04 -2.17 -7.23
C TYR A 92 -1.45 -3.17 -8.30
N GLY A 93 -2.76 -3.39 -8.49
CA GLY A 93 -3.28 -4.23 -9.55
C GLY A 93 -4.59 -4.91 -9.21
N THR A 94 -4.88 -5.99 -9.95
CA THR A 94 -6.12 -6.75 -9.79
C THR A 94 -5.87 -8.00 -8.95
N PRO A 95 -6.47 -8.12 -7.76
CA PRO A 95 -6.41 -9.34 -6.98
C PRO A 95 -7.32 -10.41 -7.56
N ILE A 96 -6.82 -11.65 -7.63
CA ILE A 96 -7.58 -12.85 -7.97
C ILE A 96 -7.70 -13.68 -6.70
N LEU A 97 -8.90 -13.85 -6.20
CA LEU A 97 -9.18 -14.54 -4.95
C LEU A 97 -9.43 -16.02 -5.22
N VAL A 98 -8.69 -16.92 -4.59
CA VAL A 98 -8.90 -18.37 -4.71
C VAL A 98 -9.56 -18.88 -3.45
N GLY A 99 -10.80 -19.43 -3.61
CA GLY A 99 -11.60 -19.97 -2.52
C GLY A 99 -13.01 -20.26 -2.94
N ARG A 100 -13.83 -20.81 -2.02
CA ARG A 100 -15.24 -21.06 -2.29
C ARG A 100 -16.00 -19.73 -2.44
N THR A 101 -16.56 -19.50 -3.62
CA THR A 101 -17.18 -18.22 -4.01
C THR A 101 -18.11 -17.67 -2.94
N LYS A 102 -19.02 -18.51 -2.42
CA LYS A 102 -19.97 -18.08 -1.38
C LYS A 102 -19.26 -17.64 -0.10
N ALA A 103 -18.30 -18.42 0.39
CA ALA A 103 -17.57 -18.11 1.63
C ALA A 103 -16.77 -16.83 1.52
N VAL A 104 -16.12 -16.60 0.36
CA VAL A 104 -15.36 -15.37 0.07
C VAL A 104 -16.30 -14.16 0.03
N LEU A 105 -17.43 -14.25 -0.68
CA LEU A 105 -18.39 -13.15 -0.77
C LEU A 105 -19.00 -12.82 0.61
N ASP A 106 -19.39 -13.81 1.40
CA ASP A 106 -19.93 -13.60 2.74
C ASP A 106 -18.95 -12.85 3.63
N LYS A 107 -17.65 -13.19 3.54
CA LYS A 107 -16.60 -12.49 4.30
C LYS A 107 -16.32 -11.08 3.77
N LEU A 108 -16.33 -10.85 2.46
CA LEU A 108 -16.20 -9.51 1.90
C LEU A 108 -17.35 -8.60 2.36
N HIS A 109 -18.58 -9.13 2.46
CA HIS A 109 -19.71 -8.40 3.04
C HIS A 109 -19.48 -8.08 4.53
N GLN A 110 -18.99 -9.04 5.32
CA GLN A 110 -18.64 -8.81 6.74
C GLN A 110 -17.57 -7.73 6.92
N LEU A 111 -16.63 -7.65 5.99
CA LEU A 111 -15.58 -6.62 5.96
C LEU A 111 -16.08 -5.26 5.42
N SER A 112 -17.38 -5.14 5.15
CA SER A 112 -18.01 -3.90 4.63
C SER A 112 -17.42 -3.40 3.32
N VAL A 113 -16.99 -4.31 2.45
CA VAL A 113 -16.54 -3.95 1.11
C VAL A 113 -17.73 -3.46 0.30
N SER A 114 -17.65 -2.27 -0.29
CA SER A 114 -18.76 -1.62 -0.98
C SER A 114 -19.19 -2.35 -2.26
N ASP A 115 -18.25 -3.01 -2.94
CA ASP A 115 -18.50 -3.78 -4.15
C ASP A 115 -17.77 -5.13 -4.12
N PRO A 116 -18.31 -6.13 -3.41
CA PRO A 116 -17.72 -7.47 -3.36
C PRO A 116 -17.70 -8.17 -4.72
N GLY A 117 -18.63 -7.81 -5.63
CA GLY A 117 -18.74 -8.37 -6.98
C GLY A 117 -17.62 -7.94 -7.94
N SER A 118 -16.86 -6.91 -7.59
CA SER A 118 -15.73 -6.44 -8.40
C SER A 118 -14.48 -7.30 -8.30
N PHE A 119 -14.43 -8.25 -7.35
CA PHE A 119 -13.31 -9.16 -7.22
C PHE A 119 -13.44 -10.35 -8.17
N GLU A 120 -12.35 -10.69 -8.85
CA GLU A 120 -12.25 -11.94 -9.58
C GLU A 120 -12.08 -13.09 -8.59
N ILE A 121 -13.08 -14.00 -8.49
CA ILE A 121 -13.05 -15.15 -7.57
C ILE A 121 -12.91 -16.42 -8.39
N GLN A 122 -11.90 -17.21 -8.07
CA GLN A 122 -11.65 -18.52 -8.67
C GLN A 122 -11.97 -19.62 -7.63
N ASN A 123 -13.05 -20.35 -7.88
CA ASN A 123 -13.39 -21.51 -7.06
C ASN A 123 -12.71 -22.76 -7.65
N SER A 124 -11.70 -23.27 -6.98
CA SER A 124 -10.96 -24.44 -7.45
C SER A 124 -11.80 -25.71 -7.54
N ALA A 125 -12.93 -25.80 -6.80
CA ALA A 125 -13.83 -26.95 -6.86
C ALA A 125 -14.71 -26.96 -8.12
N ASP A 126 -15.06 -25.77 -8.64
CA ASP A 126 -15.99 -25.60 -9.76
C ASP A 126 -15.28 -25.14 -11.04
N SER A 127 -13.97 -25.12 -11.04
CA SER A 127 -13.18 -24.61 -12.17
C SER A 127 -13.20 -25.59 -13.35
N GLU A 128 -13.60 -25.12 -14.50
CA GLU A 128 -13.44 -25.85 -15.78
C GLU A 128 -11.96 -26.18 -16.10
N HIS A 129 -11.04 -25.55 -15.41
CA HIS A 129 -9.59 -25.76 -15.55
C HIS A 129 -9.05 -26.94 -14.73
N VAL A 130 -9.87 -27.54 -13.82
CA VAL A 130 -9.43 -28.66 -12.97
C VAL A 130 -8.82 -29.83 -13.78
N PRO A 131 -9.42 -30.28 -14.90
CA PRO A 131 -8.81 -31.35 -15.70
C PRO A 131 -7.43 -31.00 -16.23
N ALA A 132 -7.26 -29.75 -16.71
CA ALA A 132 -5.97 -29.29 -17.22
C ALA A 132 -4.91 -29.15 -16.10
N MET A 133 -5.33 -28.71 -14.90
CA MET A 133 -4.46 -28.63 -13.74
C MET A 133 -4.02 -30.01 -13.27
N VAL A 134 -4.92 -30.99 -13.25
CA VAL A 134 -4.62 -32.38 -12.90
C VAL A 134 -3.63 -32.99 -13.90
N ASP A 135 -3.86 -32.82 -15.20
CA ASP A 135 -2.97 -33.32 -16.24
C ASP A 135 -1.56 -32.67 -16.16
N TYR A 136 -1.52 -31.35 -15.89
CA TYR A 136 -0.27 -30.63 -15.69
C TYR A 136 0.53 -31.17 -14.51
N LEU A 137 -0.12 -31.39 -13.37
CA LEU A 137 0.52 -31.93 -12.16
C LEU A 137 0.98 -33.37 -12.36
N TYR A 138 0.12 -34.21 -12.98
CA TYR A 138 0.45 -35.58 -13.23
C TYR A 138 1.66 -35.80 -14.16
N LYS A 139 1.85 -34.90 -15.14
CA LYS A 139 3.01 -34.92 -16.02
C LYS A 139 4.31 -34.45 -15.34
N ARG A 140 4.22 -33.82 -14.20
CA ARG A 140 5.35 -33.21 -13.50
C ARG A 140 5.83 -34.01 -12.30
N LEU A 141 5.01 -34.95 -11.83
CA LEU A 141 5.31 -35.91 -10.77
C LEU A 141 5.94 -37.18 -11.36
#